data_47b9276a6e1ccc5aa8a28a5b1d52c570
#
_entry.id   47b9276a6e1ccc5aa8a28a5b1d52c570
#
_cell.length_a   1.000
_cell.length_b   1.000
_cell.length_c   1.000
_cell.angle_alpha   90.00
_cell.angle_beta   90.00
_cell.angle_gamma   90.00
#
_symmetry.space_group_name_H-M   'P 1'
#
loop_
_entity.id
_entity.type
_entity.pdbx_description
1 polymer ?
#
loop_
_entity_poly.entity_id
_entity_poly.type
_entity_poly.pdbx_seq_one_letter_code
_entity_poly.pdbx_strand_id
1 'polypeptide(L)'
;MTITLADREKSVLRTAAYGAVSLMAAAAGSPGKAAAQGSLNLTTATGPVGHVLAGKTKDIRLDGTSVAELADRVLPALTEAVSLLRRAPEEAGDFRRTVSVAVDAAARAHSGEPGPAAAEMARKINEALDAGTADRERPELQKIIQEIVDSGLTGVTLRVNDERGEWVGAAGLSELGGDTPPPVDGHVRIGSNTKTFTAVVVLKLVAEGTVGLDAPVAGYLPEFDLDRRITVRMLLQHTSGIFNFTGEYYDDGTFAPGIPATPAGKEWVDNRFHTYRPEELVRLALSKPARFEPGTDWSYANTNYVLARLLIEKVTGRPVAEEMQRLVLGPLGLSGTVQPSSATDIPEPHAHAYYRYEEDGRPQTVDVTRHNPSWISSGGDMISTSRDLATFISALAGGRLLPADLLAEMCTPESKAGYGLGVFVQPVPGGGTVITHNGGMAGHAALMYSTPDGGTTLTATLNYVDDAAMSMGAAFQEATQRLVAEVFGNGQAGPAR
;
A
#
# COMPACT_ATOMS: atom_id res chain seq x y z
N MET A 1 -22.72 -21.19 16.84
CA MET A 1 -22.56 -22.54 17.45
C MET A 1 -21.28 -22.54 18.26
N THR A 2 -21.32 -22.82 19.56
CA THR A 2 -20.13 -22.88 20.41
C THR A 2 -19.31 -24.11 20.02
N ILE A 3 -18.07 -23.94 19.59
CA ILE A 3 -17.20 -25.05 19.22
C ILE A 3 -16.78 -25.87 20.45
N THR A 4 -16.85 -27.19 20.36
CA THR A 4 -16.33 -28.08 21.41
C THR A 4 -14.89 -28.49 21.03
N LEU A 5 -13.92 -27.91 21.71
CA LEU A 5 -12.50 -28.20 21.48
C LEU A 5 -12.06 -29.41 22.30
N ALA A 6 -11.29 -30.30 21.69
CA ALA A 6 -10.61 -31.40 22.38
C ALA A 6 -9.49 -30.86 23.28
N ASP A 7 -9.06 -31.61 24.28
CA ASP A 7 -8.02 -31.15 25.22
C ASP A 7 -6.69 -30.85 24.53
N ARG A 8 -6.34 -31.58 23.46
CA ARG A 8 -5.18 -31.30 22.62
C ARG A 8 -5.28 -29.94 21.93
N GLU A 9 -6.45 -29.61 21.36
CA GLU A 9 -6.72 -28.34 20.68
C GLU A 9 -6.66 -27.16 21.66
N LYS A 10 -7.22 -27.31 22.88
CA LYS A 10 -7.09 -26.34 23.96
C LYS A 10 -5.64 -26.10 24.37
N SER A 11 -4.82 -27.15 24.37
CA SER A 11 -3.38 -27.06 24.65
C SER A 11 -2.65 -26.29 23.57
N VAL A 12 -2.98 -26.48 22.28
CA VAL A 12 -2.41 -25.71 21.17
C VAL A 12 -2.74 -24.22 21.32
N LEU A 13 -4.00 -23.88 21.58
CA LEU A 13 -4.39 -22.46 21.77
C LEU A 13 -3.64 -21.81 22.93
N ARG A 14 -3.53 -22.49 24.08
CA ARG A 14 -2.78 -21.97 25.24
C ARG A 14 -1.27 -21.83 24.94
N THR A 15 -0.67 -22.83 24.31
CA THR A 15 0.76 -22.79 23.95
C THR A 15 1.04 -21.62 22.99
N ALA A 16 0.19 -21.41 22.00
CA ALA A 16 0.30 -20.30 21.07
C ALA A 16 0.18 -18.94 21.77
N ALA A 17 -0.88 -18.72 22.55
CA ALA A 17 -1.15 -17.44 23.19
C ALA A 17 -0.09 -17.06 24.25
N TYR A 18 0.25 -17.99 25.16
CA TYR A 18 1.28 -17.73 26.16
C TYR A 18 2.68 -17.70 25.57
N GLY A 19 2.91 -18.45 24.48
CA GLY A 19 4.13 -18.38 23.68
C GLY A 19 4.34 -17.00 23.08
N ALA A 20 3.31 -16.40 22.50
CA ALA A 20 3.34 -15.05 21.96
C ALA A 20 3.74 -14.02 23.03
N VAL A 21 3.15 -14.08 24.23
CA VAL A 21 3.53 -13.22 25.36
C VAL A 21 4.98 -13.47 25.78
N SER A 22 5.44 -14.71 25.76
CA SER A 22 6.84 -15.04 26.10
C SER A 22 7.84 -14.50 25.08
N LEU A 23 7.52 -14.57 23.78
CA LEU A 23 8.32 -13.94 22.72
C LEU A 23 8.39 -12.41 22.90
N MET A 24 7.26 -11.78 23.18
CA MET A 24 7.23 -10.34 23.44
C MET A 24 8.05 -9.97 24.66
N ALA A 25 7.97 -10.76 25.73
CA ALA A 25 8.78 -10.53 26.93
C ALA A 25 10.28 -10.63 26.64
N ALA A 26 10.68 -11.59 25.81
CA ALA A 26 12.09 -11.75 25.41
C ALA A 26 12.61 -10.62 24.51
N ALA A 27 11.71 -9.96 23.74
CA ALA A 27 12.04 -8.84 22.86
C ALA A 27 11.91 -7.46 23.56
N ALA A 28 11.31 -7.42 24.76
CA ALA A 28 11.02 -6.18 25.47
C ALA A 28 12.18 -5.72 26.39
N GLY A 29 12.33 -4.40 26.58
CA GLY A 29 13.30 -3.80 27.49
C GLY A 29 13.07 -4.12 28.97
N SER A 30 11.92 -4.69 29.35
CA SER A 30 11.55 -5.12 30.71
C SER A 30 10.79 -6.46 30.65
N PRO A 31 11.46 -7.60 30.47
CA PRO A 31 10.82 -8.91 30.27
C PRO A 31 9.75 -9.27 31.31
N GLY A 32 10.02 -9.07 32.59
CA GLY A 32 9.09 -9.39 33.66
C GLY A 32 7.80 -8.56 33.64
N LYS A 33 7.88 -7.26 33.32
CA LYS A 33 6.70 -6.39 33.18
C LYS A 33 5.90 -6.77 31.93
N ALA A 34 6.58 -7.03 30.82
CA ALA A 34 5.95 -7.43 29.57
C ALA A 34 5.21 -8.76 29.72
N ALA A 35 5.84 -9.78 30.35
CA ALA A 35 5.20 -11.05 30.63
C ALA A 35 3.96 -10.90 31.54
N ALA A 36 4.06 -10.12 32.60
CA ALA A 36 2.96 -9.89 33.53
C ALA A 36 1.77 -9.20 32.83
N GLN A 37 2.03 -8.13 32.08
CA GLN A 37 1.01 -7.35 31.41
C GLN A 37 0.32 -8.16 30.28
N GLY A 38 1.09 -8.88 29.47
CA GLY A 38 0.55 -9.75 28.42
C GLY A 38 -0.29 -10.88 29.01
N SER A 39 0.21 -11.57 30.03
CA SER A 39 -0.52 -12.68 30.70
C SER A 39 -1.82 -12.19 31.36
N LEU A 40 -1.84 -10.98 31.95
CA LEU A 40 -3.06 -10.40 32.51
C LEU A 40 -4.15 -10.27 31.44
N ASN A 41 -3.80 -9.76 30.25
CA ASN A 41 -4.76 -9.63 29.15
C ASN A 41 -5.30 -10.99 28.67
N LEU A 42 -4.46 -12.03 28.63
CA LEU A 42 -4.94 -13.38 28.28
C LEU A 42 -5.90 -13.96 29.32
N THR A 43 -5.62 -13.74 30.62
CA THR A 43 -6.44 -14.32 31.70
C THR A 43 -7.72 -13.55 31.95
N THR A 44 -7.83 -12.30 31.53
CA THR A 44 -9.05 -11.48 31.62
C THR A 44 -9.93 -11.55 30.39
N ALA A 45 -9.52 -12.29 29.36
CA ALA A 45 -10.33 -12.52 28.16
C ALA A 45 -11.63 -13.24 28.50
N THR A 46 -12.72 -12.87 27.81
CA THR A 46 -14.07 -13.43 28.01
C THR A 46 -14.47 -14.35 26.85
N GLY A 47 -15.62 -15.00 26.98
CA GLY A 47 -16.13 -15.90 25.95
C GLY A 47 -15.47 -17.29 25.94
N PRO A 48 -15.82 -18.14 24.96
CA PRO A 48 -15.29 -19.50 24.85
C PRO A 48 -13.77 -19.57 24.79
N VAL A 49 -13.15 -18.69 24.03
CA VAL A 49 -11.68 -18.58 23.90
C VAL A 49 -11.06 -18.15 25.23
N GLY A 50 -11.62 -17.13 25.89
CA GLY A 50 -11.16 -16.68 27.21
C GLY A 50 -11.18 -17.80 28.23
N HIS A 51 -12.22 -18.63 28.26
CA HIS A 51 -12.29 -19.81 29.15
C HIS A 51 -11.17 -20.84 28.85
N VAL A 52 -10.81 -21.04 27.59
CA VAL A 52 -9.69 -21.92 27.23
C VAL A 52 -8.37 -21.36 27.70
N LEU A 53 -8.14 -20.05 27.50
CA LEU A 53 -6.88 -19.39 27.89
C LEU A 53 -6.72 -19.25 29.41
N ALA A 54 -7.81 -19.07 30.16
CA ALA A 54 -7.80 -19.02 31.63
C ALA A 54 -7.63 -20.41 32.29
N GLY A 55 -7.65 -21.48 31.51
CA GLY A 55 -7.50 -22.86 32.00
C GLY A 55 -6.11 -23.18 32.58
N LYS A 56 -5.93 -24.43 33.04
CA LYS A 56 -4.66 -24.87 33.64
C LYS A 56 -3.51 -24.77 32.62
N THR A 57 -2.40 -24.15 32.99
CA THR A 57 -1.21 -23.91 32.15
C THR A 57 -0.15 -25.01 32.23
N LYS A 58 -0.42 -26.11 32.94
CA LYS A 58 0.56 -27.22 33.13
C LYS A 58 0.92 -28.00 31.87
N ASP A 59 0.12 -27.85 30.82
CA ASP A 59 0.29 -28.48 29.51
C ASP A 59 0.98 -27.58 28.48
N ILE A 60 1.34 -26.34 28.86
CA ILE A 60 2.08 -25.43 27.98
C ILE A 60 3.54 -25.86 27.92
N ARG A 61 4.04 -26.12 26.71
CA ARG A 61 5.42 -26.48 26.43
C ARG A 61 6.13 -25.33 25.70
N LEU A 62 6.88 -24.53 26.44
CA LEU A 62 7.66 -23.39 25.93
C LEU A 62 9.16 -23.63 26.14
N ASP A 63 9.63 -24.87 25.89
CA ASP A 63 11.03 -25.22 26.03
C ASP A 63 11.83 -24.59 24.88
N GLY A 64 12.77 -23.71 25.18
CA GLY A 64 13.68 -23.08 24.23
C GLY A 64 14.81 -22.38 25.00
N THR A 65 16.04 -22.51 24.50
CA THR A 65 17.23 -21.89 25.11
C THR A 65 17.54 -20.52 24.51
N SER A 66 16.91 -20.17 23.38
CA SER A 66 17.08 -18.88 22.69
C SER A 66 15.75 -18.31 22.19
N VAL A 67 15.73 -16.99 21.93
CA VAL A 67 14.58 -16.31 21.32
C VAL A 67 14.24 -16.89 19.94
N ALA A 68 15.25 -17.28 19.18
CA ALA A 68 15.06 -17.89 17.86
C ALA A 68 14.34 -19.24 17.97
N GLU A 69 14.80 -20.14 18.84
CA GLU A 69 14.15 -21.43 19.07
C GLU A 69 12.71 -21.29 19.58
N LEU A 70 12.47 -20.29 20.42
CA LEU A 70 11.13 -20.00 20.90
C LEU A 70 10.23 -19.48 19.75
N ALA A 71 10.76 -18.64 18.86
CA ALA A 71 10.04 -18.16 17.68
C ALA A 71 9.71 -19.28 16.71
N ASP A 72 10.65 -20.18 16.43
CA ASP A 72 10.46 -21.35 15.56
C ASP A 72 9.34 -22.29 16.03
N ARG A 73 9.00 -22.26 17.32
CA ARG A 73 7.90 -23.04 17.90
C ARG A 73 6.59 -22.26 17.98
N VAL A 74 6.67 -21.02 18.43
CA VAL A 74 5.48 -20.22 18.74
C VAL A 74 4.79 -19.70 17.48
N LEU A 75 5.56 -19.23 16.47
CA LEU A 75 4.96 -18.70 15.25
C LEU A 75 4.13 -19.76 14.48
N PRO A 76 4.63 -20.99 14.24
CA PRO A 76 3.80 -22.07 13.68
C PRO A 76 2.61 -22.45 14.57
N ALA A 77 2.78 -22.45 15.90
CA ALA A 77 1.69 -22.77 16.82
C ALA A 77 0.55 -21.73 16.80
N LEU A 78 0.87 -20.45 16.57
CA LEU A 78 -0.12 -19.39 16.36
C LEU A 78 -0.93 -19.64 15.08
N THR A 79 -0.26 -19.96 14.00
CA THR A 79 -0.90 -20.33 12.73
C THR A 79 -1.79 -21.57 12.90
N GLU A 80 -1.33 -22.60 13.59
CA GLU A 80 -2.10 -23.81 13.89
C GLU A 80 -3.32 -23.50 14.77
N ALA A 81 -3.16 -22.70 15.81
CA ALA A 81 -4.23 -22.33 16.73
C ALA A 81 -5.39 -21.63 16.01
N VAL A 82 -5.09 -20.67 15.16
CA VAL A 82 -6.12 -19.99 14.36
C VAL A 82 -6.74 -20.98 13.35
N SER A 83 -5.94 -21.83 12.73
CA SER A 83 -6.42 -22.87 11.79
C SER A 83 -7.39 -23.85 12.43
N LEU A 84 -7.19 -24.24 13.68
CA LEU A 84 -8.11 -25.12 14.44
C LEU A 84 -9.47 -24.47 14.66
N LEU A 85 -9.51 -23.13 14.75
CA LEU A 85 -10.73 -22.36 14.98
C LEU A 85 -11.48 -22.00 13.70
N ARG A 86 -10.99 -22.36 12.50
CA ARG A 86 -11.62 -22.01 11.20
C ARG A 86 -13.11 -22.34 11.08
N ARG A 87 -13.55 -23.44 11.74
CA ARG A 87 -14.96 -23.87 11.75
C ARG A 87 -15.85 -23.01 12.64
N ALA A 88 -15.26 -22.03 13.35
CA ALA A 88 -15.91 -21.10 14.24
C ALA A 88 -15.27 -19.71 14.07
N PRO A 89 -15.65 -18.96 13.01
CA PRO A 89 -15.01 -17.68 12.64
C PRO A 89 -15.04 -16.63 13.76
N GLU A 90 -16.10 -16.58 14.56
CA GLU A 90 -16.21 -15.68 15.71
C GLU A 90 -15.13 -15.98 16.76
N GLU A 91 -14.95 -17.26 17.11
CA GLU A 91 -13.93 -17.73 18.07
C GLU A 91 -12.51 -17.54 17.52
N ALA A 92 -12.29 -17.72 16.22
CA ALA A 92 -11.02 -17.43 15.55
C ALA A 92 -10.70 -15.94 15.65
N GLY A 93 -11.66 -15.08 15.37
CA GLY A 93 -11.56 -13.63 15.52
C GLY A 93 -11.28 -13.21 16.97
N ASP A 94 -11.97 -13.84 17.95
CA ASP A 94 -11.76 -13.60 19.38
C ASP A 94 -10.36 -14.02 19.83
N PHE A 95 -9.87 -15.16 19.37
CA PHE A 95 -8.50 -15.62 19.67
C PHE A 95 -7.46 -14.64 19.15
N ARG A 96 -7.58 -14.23 17.90
CA ARG A 96 -6.66 -13.25 17.28
C ARG A 96 -6.67 -11.93 18.05
N ARG A 97 -7.84 -11.34 18.28
CA ARG A 97 -7.97 -10.09 19.05
C ARG A 97 -7.35 -10.20 20.43
N THR A 98 -7.63 -11.29 21.14
CA THR A 98 -7.11 -11.53 22.47
C THR A 98 -5.58 -11.59 22.50
N VAL A 99 -4.98 -12.35 21.57
CA VAL A 99 -3.52 -12.46 21.48
C VAL A 99 -2.91 -11.14 21.04
N SER A 100 -3.45 -10.45 20.04
CA SER A 100 -2.93 -9.14 19.59
C SER A 100 -2.98 -8.09 20.70
N VAL A 101 -4.06 -8.02 21.46
CA VAL A 101 -4.16 -7.10 22.60
C VAL A 101 -3.12 -7.44 23.70
N ALA A 102 -2.91 -8.73 23.98
CA ALA A 102 -1.91 -9.16 24.94
C ALA A 102 -0.47 -8.86 24.48
N VAL A 103 -0.19 -9.02 23.20
CA VAL A 103 1.08 -8.68 22.54
C VAL A 103 1.34 -7.18 22.61
N ASP A 104 0.37 -6.35 22.25
CA ASP A 104 0.47 -4.90 22.30
C ASP A 104 0.69 -4.38 23.73
N ALA A 105 -0.03 -4.95 24.71
CA ALA A 105 0.14 -4.60 26.11
C ALA A 105 1.55 -4.97 26.64
N ALA A 106 2.07 -6.14 26.24
CA ALA A 106 3.42 -6.56 26.55
C ALA A 106 4.48 -5.66 25.90
N ALA A 107 4.29 -5.28 24.63
CA ALA A 107 5.20 -4.41 23.89
C ALA A 107 5.36 -3.02 24.55
N ARG A 108 4.26 -2.46 25.08
CA ARG A 108 4.20 -1.13 25.69
C ARG A 108 4.56 -1.10 27.20
N ALA A 109 4.77 -2.25 27.83
CA ALA A 109 4.91 -2.39 29.29
C ALA A 109 6.09 -1.64 29.91
N HIS A 110 7.09 -1.19 29.13
CA HIS A 110 8.30 -0.51 29.65
C HIS A 110 8.20 1.03 29.58
N SER A 111 7.87 1.58 28.43
CA SER A 111 7.98 3.03 28.14
C SER A 111 6.72 3.65 27.54
N GLY A 112 5.65 2.86 27.40
CA GLY A 112 4.43 3.29 26.70
C GLY A 112 4.50 3.17 25.18
N GLU A 113 5.72 3.09 24.61
CA GLU A 113 5.95 2.84 23.18
C GLU A 113 6.83 1.60 22.98
N PRO A 114 6.55 0.77 21.96
CA PRO A 114 7.37 -0.40 21.64
C PRO A 114 8.76 0.04 21.16
N GLY A 115 9.82 -0.57 21.70
CA GLY A 115 11.15 -0.46 21.09
C GLY A 115 11.22 -1.26 19.76
N PRO A 116 12.25 -1.02 18.90
CA PRO A 116 12.36 -1.65 17.58
C PRO A 116 12.27 -3.19 17.59
N ALA A 117 12.91 -3.84 18.54
CA ALA A 117 12.88 -5.31 18.65
C ALA A 117 11.48 -5.82 19.06
N ALA A 118 10.79 -5.11 19.94
CA ALA A 118 9.44 -5.46 20.37
C ALA A 118 8.43 -5.20 19.24
N ALA A 119 8.58 -4.12 18.48
CA ALA A 119 7.75 -3.82 17.32
C ALA A 119 7.89 -4.89 16.24
N GLU A 120 9.11 -5.31 15.91
CA GLU A 120 9.39 -6.36 14.94
C GLU A 120 8.83 -7.72 15.39
N MET A 121 8.95 -8.05 16.68
CA MET A 121 8.37 -9.29 17.20
C MET A 121 6.84 -9.28 17.17
N ALA A 122 6.22 -8.15 17.52
CA ALA A 122 4.77 -7.98 17.42
C ALA A 122 4.29 -8.16 15.98
N ARG A 123 5.02 -7.62 15.00
CA ARG A 123 4.73 -7.79 13.58
C ARG A 123 4.74 -9.28 13.20
N LYS A 124 5.79 -10.03 13.53
CA LYS A 124 5.91 -11.47 13.25
C LYS A 124 4.80 -12.31 13.88
N ILE A 125 4.41 -11.96 15.11
CA ILE A 125 3.31 -12.65 15.81
C ILE A 125 1.98 -12.40 15.08
N ASN A 126 1.69 -11.15 14.69
CA ASN A 126 0.47 -10.83 13.96
C ASN A 126 0.44 -11.50 12.58
N GLU A 127 1.57 -11.55 11.86
CA GLU A 127 1.68 -12.30 10.61
C GLU A 127 1.39 -13.79 10.77
N ALA A 128 1.85 -14.41 11.86
CA ALA A 128 1.57 -15.82 12.13
C ALA A 128 0.09 -16.07 12.48
N LEU A 129 -0.56 -15.13 13.17
CA LEU A 129 -2.00 -15.16 13.44
C LEU A 129 -2.80 -15.03 12.13
N ASP A 130 -2.38 -14.14 11.24
CA ASP A 130 -3.01 -13.91 9.95
C ASP A 130 -2.84 -15.11 9.01
N ALA A 131 -1.67 -15.73 8.98
CA ALA A 131 -1.43 -16.96 8.21
C ALA A 131 -2.34 -18.13 8.61
N GLY A 132 -2.81 -18.17 9.85
CA GLY A 132 -3.77 -19.18 10.32
C GLY A 132 -5.20 -18.99 9.80
N THR A 133 -5.58 -17.78 9.40
CA THR A 133 -6.90 -17.47 8.83
C THR A 133 -6.96 -17.66 7.33
N ALA A 134 -5.82 -17.65 6.64
CA ALA A 134 -5.77 -17.77 5.20
C ALA A 134 -6.49 -19.05 4.74
N ASP A 135 -7.59 -18.87 4.02
CA ASP A 135 -8.15 -19.92 3.18
C ASP A 135 -7.19 -20.04 1.99
N ARG A 136 -6.22 -20.97 2.13
CA ARG A 136 -5.08 -21.10 1.21
C ARG A 136 -5.48 -21.49 -0.22
N GLU A 137 -6.73 -21.90 -0.41
CA GLU A 137 -7.24 -22.29 -1.71
C GLU A 137 -8.32 -21.31 -2.18
N ARG A 138 -7.89 -20.31 -2.94
CA ARG A 138 -8.79 -19.40 -3.67
C ARG A 138 -8.57 -19.60 -5.18
N PRO A 139 -9.06 -20.73 -5.72
CA PRO A 139 -8.86 -21.09 -7.13
C PRO A 139 -9.45 -20.05 -8.08
N GLU A 140 -10.51 -19.34 -7.66
CA GLU A 140 -11.09 -18.23 -8.41
C GLU A 140 -10.10 -17.08 -8.61
N LEU A 141 -9.36 -16.68 -7.58
CA LEU A 141 -8.35 -15.63 -7.70
C LEU A 141 -7.14 -16.10 -8.52
N GLN A 142 -6.67 -17.34 -8.29
CA GLN A 142 -5.58 -17.90 -9.07
C GLN A 142 -5.95 -18.01 -10.56
N LYS A 143 -7.20 -18.38 -10.87
CA LYS A 143 -7.70 -18.43 -12.23
C LYS A 143 -7.71 -17.04 -12.88
N ILE A 144 -8.18 -16.02 -12.16
CA ILE A 144 -8.24 -14.64 -12.67
C ILE A 144 -6.84 -14.12 -13.00
N ILE A 145 -5.85 -14.30 -12.12
CA ILE A 145 -4.49 -13.82 -12.40
C ILE A 145 -3.84 -14.58 -13.55
N GLN A 146 -4.18 -15.86 -13.76
CA GLN A 146 -3.73 -16.60 -14.93
C GLN A 146 -4.35 -16.06 -16.21
N GLU A 147 -5.65 -15.80 -16.24
CA GLU A 147 -6.34 -15.21 -17.39
C GLU A 147 -5.84 -13.78 -17.70
N ILE A 148 -5.40 -13.03 -16.69
CA ILE A 148 -4.74 -11.73 -16.89
C ILE A 148 -3.40 -11.91 -17.64
N VAL A 149 -2.60 -12.89 -17.27
CA VAL A 149 -1.36 -13.22 -18.00
C VAL A 149 -1.68 -13.67 -19.43
N ASP A 150 -2.68 -14.52 -19.59
CA ASP A 150 -3.11 -15.02 -20.91
C ASP A 150 -3.60 -13.89 -21.84
N SER A 151 -4.01 -12.74 -21.29
CA SER A 151 -4.36 -11.54 -22.07
C SER A 151 -3.16 -10.73 -22.57
N GLY A 152 -1.93 -11.15 -22.24
CA GLY A 152 -0.68 -10.60 -22.77
C GLY A 152 0.23 -9.89 -21.76
N LEU A 153 -0.13 -9.85 -20.48
CA LEU A 153 0.78 -9.37 -19.45
C LEU A 153 1.90 -10.39 -19.18
N THR A 154 3.11 -9.91 -18.88
CA THR A 154 4.24 -10.79 -18.61
C THR A 154 4.06 -11.52 -17.27
N GLY A 155 3.64 -10.81 -16.24
CA GLY A 155 3.41 -11.40 -14.93
C GLY A 155 2.53 -10.53 -14.03
N VAL A 156 1.94 -11.19 -13.03
CA VAL A 156 1.04 -10.60 -12.04
C VAL A 156 1.31 -11.21 -10.68
N THR A 157 1.35 -10.37 -9.64
CA THR A 157 1.13 -10.81 -8.26
C THR A 157 -0.14 -10.17 -7.71
N LEU A 158 -0.90 -10.90 -6.94
CA LEU A 158 -2.13 -10.42 -6.31
C LEU A 158 -2.11 -10.77 -4.81
N ARG A 159 -2.45 -9.80 -4.00
CA ARG A 159 -2.68 -9.95 -2.56
C ARG A 159 -4.07 -9.44 -2.23
N VAL A 160 -4.86 -10.25 -1.55
CA VAL A 160 -6.20 -9.90 -1.05
C VAL A 160 -6.23 -10.17 0.44
N ASN A 161 -6.65 -9.18 1.22
CA ASN A 161 -7.01 -9.35 2.62
C ASN A 161 -8.50 -9.08 2.76
N ASP A 162 -9.22 -9.99 3.34
CA ASP A 162 -10.65 -9.89 3.61
C ASP A 162 -11.02 -10.67 4.89
N GLU A 163 -12.29 -10.86 5.16
CA GLU A 163 -12.79 -11.64 6.32
C GLU A 163 -12.31 -13.11 6.33
N ARG A 164 -11.91 -13.65 5.16
CA ARG A 164 -11.35 -15.00 5.02
C ARG A 164 -9.84 -15.03 5.30
N GLY A 165 -9.22 -13.88 5.53
CA GLY A 165 -7.80 -13.70 5.78
C GLY A 165 -7.01 -13.26 4.55
N GLU A 166 -5.69 -13.43 4.63
CA GLU A 166 -4.79 -13.07 3.53
C GLU A 166 -4.66 -14.21 2.51
N TRP A 167 -4.85 -13.88 1.24
CA TRP A 167 -4.47 -14.70 0.11
C TRP A 167 -3.43 -13.99 -0.76
N VAL A 168 -2.42 -14.73 -1.20
CA VAL A 168 -1.37 -14.23 -2.09
C VAL A 168 -1.10 -15.23 -3.19
N GLY A 169 -1.07 -14.78 -4.44
CA GLY A 169 -0.75 -15.60 -5.59
C GLY A 169 0.05 -14.85 -6.64
N ALA A 170 0.70 -15.60 -7.52
CA ALA A 170 1.41 -15.07 -8.68
C ALA A 170 1.12 -15.93 -9.92
N ALA A 171 1.18 -15.32 -11.09
CA ALA A 171 1.07 -15.98 -12.38
C ALA A 171 1.99 -15.29 -13.41
N GLY A 172 2.34 -16.01 -14.47
CA GLY A 172 3.24 -15.53 -15.51
C GLY A 172 4.70 -15.58 -15.14
N LEU A 173 5.49 -14.66 -15.67
CA LEU A 173 6.95 -14.67 -15.61
C LEU A 173 7.51 -13.42 -14.93
N SER A 174 8.56 -13.60 -14.15
CA SER A 174 9.33 -12.49 -13.59
C SER A 174 10.14 -11.75 -14.66
N GLU A 175 10.63 -12.46 -15.68
CA GLU A 175 11.38 -11.92 -16.81
C GLU A 175 11.03 -12.63 -18.12
N LEU A 176 11.14 -11.93 -19.27
CA LEU A 176 10.92 -12.51 -20.58
C LEU A 176 11.99 -13.56 -20.89
N GLY A 177 11.53 -14.77 -21.29
CA GLY A 177 12.41 -15.89 -21.60
C GLY A 177 12.86 -16.69 -20.37
N GLY A 178 12.47 -16.27 -19.15
CA GLY A 178 12.63 -17.05 -17.93
C GLY A 178 11.53 -18.10 -17.74
N ASP A 179 11.55 -18.77 -16.61
CA ASP A 179 10.60 -19.83 -16.23
C ASP A 179 10.03 -19.66 -14.81
N THR A 180 10.40 -18.59 -14.14
CA THR A 180 9.99 -18.33 -12.75
C THR A 180 8.87 -17.29 -12.68
N PRO A 181 7.85 -17.48 -11.81
CA PRO A 181 6.81 -16.49 -11.60
C PRO A 181 7.36 -15.23 -10.89
N PRO A 182 6.65 -14.09 -10.97
CA PRO A 182 7.00 -12.91 -10.20
C PRO A 182 7.05 -13.21 -8.70
N PRO A 183 8.03 -12.65 -7.96
CA PRO A 183 8.11 -12.83 -6.52
C PRO A 183 6.90 -12.16 -5.83
N VAL A 184 6.18 -12.90 -4.99
CA VAL A 184 4.91 -12.43 -4.35
C VAL A 184 5.08 -11.20 -3.45
N ASP A 185 6.27 -11.01 -2.87
CA ASP A 185 6.67 -9.81 -2.12
C ASP A 185 7.76 -9.02 -2.87
N GLY A 186 7.74 -9.12 -4.21
CA GLY A 186 8.69 -8.41 -5.06
C GLY A 186 8.44 -6.90 -5.06
N HIS A 187 9.55 -6.17 -5.21
CA HIS A 187 9.51 -4.72 -5.36
C HIS A 187 9.05 -4.34 -6.77
N VAL A 188 8.27 -3.28 -6.85
CA VAL A 188 7.74 -2.73 -8.10
C VAL A 188 7.74 -1.21 -8.05
N ARG A 189 7.88 -0.55 -9.18
CA ARG A 189 7.61 0.89 -9.30
C ARG A 189 6.09 1.08 -9.28
N ILE A 190 5.61 1.78 -8.23
CA ILE A 190 4.17 1.89 -7.97
C ILE A 190 3.50 3.06 -8.69
N GLY A 191 4.28 3.84 -9.47
CA GLY A 191 3.74 4.96 -10.22
C GLY A 191 2.87 5.89 -9.37
N SER A 192 1.73 6.27 -9.88
CA SER A 192 0.84 7.26 -9.26
C SER A 192 0.25 6.87 -7.89
N ASN A 193 0.40 5.62 -7.41
CA ASN A 193 0.13 5.31 -6.00
C ASN A 193 0.96 6.19 -5.05
N THR A 194 2.14 6.66 -5.50
CA THR A 194 2.98 7.64 -4.79
C THR A 194 2.19 8.88 -4.35
N LYS A 195 1.21 9.31 -5.15
CA LYS A 195 0.39 10.50 -4.84
C LYS A 195 -0.37 10.35 -3.53
N THR A 196 -0.90 9.16 -3.25
CA THR A 196 -1.60 8.91 -1.98
C THR A 196 -0.64 9.05 -0.80
N PHE A 197 0.56 8.51 -0.90
CA PHE A 197 1.60 8.67 0.12
C PHE A 197 1.99 10.13 0.32
N THR A 198 2.24 10.85 -0.76
CA THR A 198 2.59 12.29 -0.72
C THR A 198 1.45 13.12 -0.10
N ALA A 199 0.19 12.84 -0.47
CA ALA A 199 -0.98 13.50 0.10
C ALA A 199 -1.09 13.26 1.62
N VAL A 200 -0.85 12.02 2.09
CA VAL A 200 -0.84 11.70 3.52
C VAL A 200 0.24 12.50 4.24
N VAL A 201 1.45 12.65 3.68
CA VAL A 201 2.50 13.49 4.28
C VAL A 201 2.02 14.95 4.41
N VAL A 202 1.45 15.53 3.34
CA VAL A 202 0.91 16.90 3.40
C VAL A 202 -0.19 17.02 4.44
N LEU A 203 -1.13 16.07 4.50
CA LEU A 203 -2.24 16.10 5.47
C LEU A 203 -1.77 15.90 6.91
N LYS A 204 -0.68 15.17 7.15
CA LYS A 204 -0.04 15.10 8.47
C LYS A 204 0.57 16.43 8.88
N LEU A 205 1.20 17.16 7.94
CA LEU A 205 1.70 18.51 8.19
C LEU A 205 0.55 19.51 8.41
N VAL A 206 -0.62 19.28 7.81
CA VAL A 206 -1.85 20.03 8.11
C VAL A 206 -2.30 19.74 9.55
N ALA A 207 -2.32 18.48 9.96
CA ALA A 207 -2.67 18.09 11.33
C ALA A 207 -1.70 18.67 12.37
N GLU A 208 -0.41 18.81 12.05
CA GLU A 208 0.62 19.47 12.86
C GLU A 208 0.49 21.01 12.86
N GLY A 209 -0.40 21.59 12.05
CA GLY A 209 -0.59 23.05 11.91
C GLY A 209 0.52 23.76 11.13
N THR A 210 1.43 23.00 10.48
CA THR A 210 2.55 23.54 9.70
C THR A 210 2.08 24.03 8.31
N VAL A 211 1.04 23.40 7.76
CA VAL A 211 0.46 23.69 6.44
C VAL A 211 -1.04 23.98 6.60
N GLY A 212 -1.54 25.02 5.95
CA GLY A 212 -2.97 25.26 5.83
C GLY A 212 -3.51 24.59 4.56
N LEU A 213 -4.51 23.71 4.68
CA LEU A 213 -5.06 23.00 3.51
C LEU A 213 -5.65 23.96 2.47
N ASP A 214 -6.29 25.01 2.92
CA ASP A 214 -6.88 26.05 2.04
C ASP A 214 -6.00 27.32 1.94
N ALA A 215 -4.75 27.24 2.41
CA ALA A 215 -3.80 28.33 2.27
C ALA A 215 -3.25 28.40 0.81
N PRO A 216 -3.00 29.62 0.29
CA PRO A 216 -2.37 29.81 -1.01
C PRO A 216 -0.97 29.19 -1.07
N VAL A 217 -0.71 28.35 -2.07
CA VAL A 217 0.60 27.73 -2.30
C VAL A 217 1.70 28.75 -2.55
N ALA A 218 1.36 29.88 -3.20
CA ALA A 218 2.26 31.01 -3.43
C ALA A 218 2.87 31.58 -2.14
N GLY A 219 2.21 31.42 -1.00
CA GLY A 219 2.74 31.83 0.31
C GLY A 219 3.90 30.96 0.79
N TYR A 220 3.91 29.69 0.42
CA TYR A 220 4.96 28.73 0.75
C TYR A 220 6.08 28.72 -0.29
N LEU A 221 5.73 28.87 -1.57
CA LEU A 221 6.62 28.73 -2.73
C LEU A 221 6.64 30.02 -3.57
N PRO A 222 7.08 31.18 -3.01
CA PRO A 222 7.04 32.47 -3.70
C PRO A 222 7.93 32.53 -4.94
N GLU A 223 8.90 31.64 -5.06
CA GLU A 223 9.86 31.55 -6.18
C GLU A 223 9.25 31.12 -7.51
N PHE A 224 7.98 30.63 -7.51
CA PHE A 224 7.30 30.16 -8.73
C PHE A 224 6.25 31.14 -9.26
N ASP A 225 5.98 32.25 -8.57
CA ASP A 225 4.96 33.25 -8.96
C ASP A 225 3.59 32.60 -9.30
N LEU A 226 3.15 31.67 -8.45
CA LEU A 226 1.90 30.95 -8.63
C LEU A 226 0.69 31.89 -8.41
N ASP A 227 -0.40 31.62 -9.13
CA ASP A 227 -1.67 32.29 -8.86
C ASP A 227 -2.08 32.11 -7.38
N ARG A 228 -2.33 33.23 -6.69
CA ARG A 228 -2.64 33.22 -5.26
C ARG A 228 -3.97 32.54 -4.90
N ARG A 229 -4.79 32.23 -5.88
CA ARG A 229 -6.03 31.45 -5.70
C ARG A 229 -5.77 29.96 -5.59
N ILE A 230 -4.62 29.48 -6.04
CA ILE A 230 -4.26 28.07 -5.96
C ILE A 230 -3.93 27.71 -4.52
N THR A 231 -4.75 26.87 -3.92
CA THR A 231 -4.57 26.36 -2.54
C THR A 231 -3.87 24.99 -2.53
N VAL A 232 -3.38 24.59 -1.35
CA VAL A 232 -2.82 23.25 -1.15
C VAL A 232 -3.85 22.16 -1.48
N ARG A 233 -5.12 22.35 -1.09
CA ARG A 233 -6.24 21.47 -1.47
C ARG A 233 -6.33 21.28 -2.97
N MET A 234 -6.26 22.35 -3.75
CA MET A 234 -6.36 22.30 -5.21
C MET A 234 -5.21 21.53 -5.85
N LEU A 235 -4.01 21.53 -5.26
CA LEU A 235 -2.92 20.66 -5.72
C LEU A 235 -3.27 19.19 -5.49
N LEU A 236 -3.65 18.81 -4.26
CA LEU A 236 -3.93 17.43 -3.91
C LEU A 236 -5.12 16.84 -4.67
N GLN A 237 -6.09 17.70 -5.04
CA GLN A 237 -7.36 17.33 -5.69
C GLN A 237 -7.35 17.47 -7.22
N HIS A 238 -6.27 18.00 -7.82
CA HIS A 238 -6.16 18.27 -9.25
C HIS A 238 -7.14 19.33 -9.81
N THR A 239 -7.46 20.32 -9.00
CA THR A 239 -8.32 21.46 -9.40
C THR A 239 -7.56 22.78 -9.53
N SER A 240 -6.23 22.74 -9.57
CA SER A 240 -5.38 23.94 -9.69
C SER A 240 -5.41 24.60 -11.07
N GLY A 241 -5.72 23.85 -12.12
CA GLY A 241 -5.63 24.31 -13.51
C GLY A 241 -4.21 24.38 -14.07
N ILE A 242 -3.16 24.03 -13.31
CA ILE A 242 -1.77 24.06 -13.78
C ILE A 242 -1.56 23.00 -14.85
N PHE A 243 -0.84 23.37 -15.93
CA PHE A 243 -0.47 22.48 -17.01
C PHE A 243 0.32 21.24 -16.49
N ASN A 244 0.00 20.06 -17.01
CA ASN A 244 0.72 18.84 -16.66
C ASN A 244 2.04 18.75 -17.43
N PHE A 245 3.17 18.85 -16.75
CA PHE A 245 4.50 18.81 -17.39
C PHE A 245 4.79 17.52 -18.16
N THR A 246 4.03 16.45 -17.95
CA THR A 246 4.14 15.21 -18.75
C THR A 246 3.39 15.28 -20.08
N GLY A 247 2.71 16.37 -20.36
CA GLY A 247 1.87 16.61 -21.53
C GLY A 247 0.38 16.60 -21.21
N GLU A 248 -0.39 17.24 -22.08
CA GLU A 248 -1.84 17.42 -21.95
C GLU A 248 -2.57 16.98 -23.20
N TYR A 249 -3.66 16.24 -23.01
CA TYR A 249 -4.67 16.00 -24.01
C TYR A 249 -5.83 16.97 -23.80
N TYR A 250 -6.24 17.65 -24.87
CA TYR A 250 -7.39 18.55 -24.87
C TYR A 250 -8.63 17.86 -25.41
N ASP A 251 -9.82 18.38 -25.10
CA ASP A 251 -11.11 17.80 -25.50
C ASP A 251 -11.30 17.77 -27.02
N ASP A 252 -10.61 18.64 -27.76
CA ASP A 252 -10.60 18.68 -29.22
C ASP A 252 -9.66 17.61 -29.85
N GLY A 253 -9.03 16.77 -29.02
CA GLY A 253 -8.10 15.72 -29.43
C GLY A 253 -6.66 16.20 -29.65
N THR A 254 -6.36 17.49 -29.44
CA THR A 254 -4.99 17.98 -29.54
C THR A 254 -4.13 17.54 -28.36
N PHE A 255 -2.84 17.29 -28.63
CA PHE A 255 -1.85 16.97 -27.60
C PHE A 255 -0.81 18.09 -27.49
N ALA A 256 -0.65 18.66 -26.29
CA ALA A 256 0.43 19.57 -26.00
C ALA A 256 1.56 18.82 -25.30
N PRO A 257 2.75 18.70 -25.92
CA PRO A 257 3.85 17.93 -25.34
C PRO A 257 4.41 18.61 -24.08
N GLY A 258 4.82 17.76 -23.14
CA GLY A 258 5.55 18.12 -21.94
C GLY A 258 7.05 17.91 -22.09
N ILE A 259 7.67 17.29 -21.08
CA ILE A 259 9.08 16.91 -21.11
C ILE A 259 9.32 15.67 -22.01
N PRO A 260 10.54 15.52 -22.58
CA PRO A 260 10.89 14.36 -23.40
C PRO A 260 10.97 13.02 -22.65
N ALA A 261 10.82 13.02 -21.34
CA ALA A 261 10.89 11.82 -20.49
C ALA A 261 9.59 11.02 -20.43
N THR A 262 8.53 11.49 -21.07
CA THR A 262 7.29 10.72 -21.19
C THR A 262 7.56 9.51 -22.09
N PRO A 263 7.16 8.26 -21.68
CA PRO A 263 7.40 7.08 -22.49
C PRO A 263 6.83 7.26 -23.92
N ALA A 264 7.70 7.59 -24.85
CA ALA A 264 7.38 7.88 -26.24
C ALA A 264 8.51 7.38 -27.15
N GLY A 265 8.46 6.08 -27.46
CA GLY A 265 9.40 5.48 -28.40
C GLY A 265 10.85 5.46 -27.94
N LYS A 266 11.75 5.46 -28.94
CA LYS A 266 13.20 5.39 -28.71
C LYS A 266 13.74 6.58 -27.93
N GLU A 267 13.21 7.78 -28.10
CA GLU A 267 13.67 8.97 -27.40
C GLU A 267 13.59 8.82 -25.88
N TRP A 268 12.48 8.25 -25.37
CA TRP A 268 12.36 7.94 -23.94
C TRP A 268 13.40 6.91 -23.50
N VAL A 269 13.59 5.84 -24.27
CA VAL A 269 14.56 4.77 -23.94
C VAL A 269 15.97 5.34 -23.82
N ASP A 270 16.37 6.20 -24.74
CA ASP A 270 17.70 6.83 -24.76
C ASP A 270 17.90 7.79 -23.58
N ASN A 271 16.85 8.50 -23.17
CA ASN A 271 16.87 9.49 -22.10
C ASN A 271 16.47 8.94 -20.71
N ARG A 272 16.17 7.66 -20.56
CA ARG A 272 15.61 7.10 -19.32
C ARG A 272 16.48 7.22 -18.07
N PHE A 273 17.75 7.60 -18.23
CA PHE A 273 18.68 7.85 -17.12
C PHE A 273 18.92 9.34 -16.85
N HIS A 274 18.29 10.24 -17.61
CA HIS A 274 18.40 11.66 -17.37
C HIS A 274 17.81 12.06 -16.01
N THR A 275 18.50 12.96 -15.29
CA THR A 275 18.04 13.49 -14.01
C THR A 275 17.33 14.83 -14.21
N TYR A 276 16.09 14.90 -13.75
CA TYR A 276 15.31 16.15 -13.72
C TYR A 276 15.26 16.70 -12.30
N ARG A 277 15.37 18.03 -12.16
CA ARG A 277 15.13 18.70 -10.89
C ARG A 277 13.64 19.07 -10.77
N PRO A 278 13.04 18.93 -9.57
CA PRO A 278 11.64 19.27 -9.37
C PRO A 278 11.26 20.68 -9.85
N GLU A 279 12.13 21.67 -9.61
CA GLU A 279 11.91 23.06 -10.01
C GLU A 279 11.87 23.23 -11.54
N GLU A 280 12.62 22.43 -12.28
CA GLU A 280 12.63 22.46 -13.76
C GLU A 280 11.28 21.98 -14.31
N LEU A 281 10.73 20.91 -13.72
CA LEU A 281 9.42 20.36 -14.08
C LEU A 281 8.30 21.39 -13.84
N VAL A 282 8.33 22.06 -12.69
CA VAL A 282 7.37 23.10 -12.35
C VAL A 282 7.50 24.29 -13.29
N ARG A 283 8.72 24.79 -13.53
CA ARG A 283 8.93 25.94 -14.44
C ARG A 283 8.49 25.64 -15.86
N LEU A 284 8.71 24.42 -16.36
CA LEU A 284 8.18 23.99 -17.65
C LEU A 284 6.64 24.09 -17.66
N ALA A 285 5.98 23.54 -16.67
CA ALA A 285 4.52 23.61 -16.58
C ALA A 285 4.00 25.05 -16.55
N LEU A 286 4.61 25.90 -15.74
CA LEU A 286 4.25 27.31 -15.62
C LEU A 286 4.58 28.17 -16.86
N SER A 287 5.44 27.68 -17.76
CA SER A 287 5.69 28.32 -19.06
C SER A 287 4.56 28.09 -20.08
N LYS A 288 3.62 27.22 -19.77
CA LYS A 288 2.47 26.89 -20.61
C LYS A 288 1.20 27.55 -20.07
N PRO A 289 0.20 27.80 -20.91
CA PRO A 289 -1.10 28.30 -20.45
C PRO A 289 -1.74 27.36 -19.43
N ALA A 290 -2.40 27.93 -18.42
CA ALA A 290 -3.23 27.14 -17.52
C ALA A 290 -4.39 26.47 -18.29
N ARG A 291 -4.80 25.30 -17.83
CA ARG A 291 -5.94 24.55 -18.40
C ARG A 291 -7.28 25.26 -18.19
N PHE A 292 -7.45 25.80 -16.99
CA PHE A 292 -8.65 26.49 -16.53
C PHE A 292 -8.31 27.37 -15.32
N GLU A 293 -9.23 28.24 -14.93
CA GLU A 293 -9.12 29.07 -13.73
C GLU A 293 -9.11 28.17 -12.47
N PRO A 294 -8.27 28.47 -11.47
CA PRO A 294 -8.16 27.65 -10.26
C PRO A 294 -9.52 27.37 -9.60
N GLY A 295 -9.81 26.11 -9.33
CA GLY A 295 -11.02 25.65 -8.67
C GLY A 295 -12.26 25.53 -9.57
N THR A 296 -12.18 25.84 -10.87
CA THR A 296 -13.37 25.83 -11.75
C THR A 296 -13.58 24.50 -12.49
N ASP A 297 -12.54 23.68 -12.58
CA ASP A 297 -12.59 22.41 -13.27
C ASP A 297 -11.59 21.41 -12.66
N TRP A 298 -11.52 20.20 -13.23
CA TRP A 298 -10.65 19.14 -12.84
C TRP A 298 -9.79 18.66 -14.02
N SER A 299 -8.47 18.56 -13.80
CA SER A 299 -7.55 17.92 -14.75
C SER A 299 -6.36 17.33 -14.00
N TYR A 300 -6.13 16.03 -14.19
CA TYR A 300 -5.03 15.33 -13.55
C TYR A 300 -3.67 15.90 -14.00
N ALA A 301 -2.89 16.41 -13.07
CA ALA A 301 -1.60 17.01 -13.37
C ALA A 301 -0.51 16.53 -12.38
N ASN A 302 0.52 15.86 -12.89
CA ASN A 302 1.68 15.45 -12.11
C ASN A 302 2.40 16.67 -11.50
N THR A 303 2.33 17.83 -12.14
CA THR A 303 2.87 19.12 -11.64
C THR A 303 2.40 19.44 -10.23
N ASN A 304 1.15 19.14 -9.91
CA ASN A 304 0.58 19.38 -8.59
C ASN A 304 1.34 18.66 -7.49
N TYR A 305 1.78 17.44 -7.74
CA TYR A 305 2.47 16.61 -6.76
C TYR A 305 3.98 16.89 -6.68
N VAL A 306 4.55 17.47 -7.75
CA VAL A 306 5.89 18.06 -7.66
C VAL A 306 5.86 19.32 -6.79
N LEU A 307 4.83 20.17 -6.93
CA LEU A 307 4.61 21.33 -6.04
C LEU A 307 4.36 20.88 -4.60
N ALA A 308 3.58 19.80 -4.37
CA ALA A 308 3.37 19.23 -3.04
C ALA A 308 4.70 18.76 -2.40
N ARG A 309 5.58 18.12 -3.18
CA ARG A 309 6.94 17.79 -2.74
C ARG A 309 7.72 19.03 -2.30
N LEU A 310 7.80 20.04 -3.17
CA LEU A 310 8.53 21.27 -2.88
C LEU A 310 7.97 22.00 -1.65
N LEU A 311 6.64 21.97 -1.47
CA LEU A 311 5.98 22.49 -0.27
C LEU A 311 6.44 21.72 0.98
N ILE A 312 6.43 20.37 0.97
CA ILE A 312 6.91 19.55 2.09
C ILE A 312 8.36 19.93 2.42
N GLU A 313 9.26 19.93 1.43
CA GLU A 313 10.68 20.23 1.61
C GLU A 313 10.89 21.67 2.14
N LYS A 314 10.08 22.63 1.67
CA LYS A 314 10.16 24.02 2.09
C LYS A 314 9.77 24.24 3.55
N VAL A 315 8.64 23.66 3.99
CA VAL A 315 8.10 23.90 5.32
C VAL A 315 8.81 23.08 6.41
N THR A 316 9.40 21.94 6.03
CA THR A 316 10.10 21.06 6.98
C THR A 316 11.63 21.28 6.99
N GLY A 317 12.18 21.82 5.91
CA GLY A 317 13.63 21.93 5.71
C GLY A 317 14.32 20.58 5.48
N ARG A 318 13.55 19.51 5.17
CA ARG A 318 14.06 18.14 4.98
C ARG A 318 13.65 17.62 3.61
N PRO A 319 14.48 16.71 3.02
CA PRO A 319 14.07 15.99 1.82
C PRO A 319 12.75 15.24 2.02
N VAL A 320 11.91 15.20 0.98
CA VAL A 320 10.60 14.52 1.05
C VAL A 320 10.73 13.04 1.45
N ALA A 321 11.80 12.35 1.04
CA ALA A 321 12.04 10.95 1.41
C ALA A 321 12.24 10.78 2.93
N GLU A 322 12.87 11.73 3.61
CA GLU A 322 13.02 11.71 5.08
C GLU A 322 11.69 11.95 5.78
N GLU A 323 10.87 12.89 5.29
CA GLU A 323 9.54 13.13 5.84
C GLU A 323 8.58 11.95 5.57
N MET A 324 8.68 11.33 4.40
CA MET A 324 7.96 10.10 4.08
C MET A 324 8.33 8.98 5.07
N GLN A 325 9.63 8.79 5.32
CA GLN A 325 10.12 7.82 6.30
C GLN A 325 9.60 8.13 7.71
N ARG A 326 9.69 9.39 8.15
CA ARG A 326 9.30 9.84 9.49
C ARG A 326 7.79 9.69 9.75
N LEU A 327 6.98 10.12 8.77
CA LEU A 327 5.54 10.28 8.96
C LEU A 327 4.73 9.06 8.54
N VAL A 328 5.22 8.24 7.61
CA VAL A 328 4.43 7.16 6.99
C VAL A 328 5.15 5.81 7.09
N LEU A 329 6.34 5.68 6.47
CA LEU A 329 6.96 4.37 6.30
C LEU A 329 7.44 3.78 7.63
N GLY A 330 8.10 4.57 8.46
CA GLY A 330 8.58 4.15 9.77
C GLY A 330 7.46 3.73 10.73
N PRO A 331 6.45 4.57 10.96
CA PRO A 331 5.33 4.25 11.85
C PRO A 331 4.54 2.99 11.45
N LEU A 332 4.47 2.67 10.16
CA LEU A 332 3.78 1.47 9.66
C LEU A 332 4.71 0.28 9.43
N GLY A 333 6.02 0.44 9.57
CA GLY A 333 7.01 -0.61 9.32
C GLY A 333 7.11 -1.03 7.85
N LEU A 334 6.88 -0.12 6.90
CA LEU A 334 6.89 -0.40 5.46
C LEU A 334 8.33 -0.50 4.94
N SER A 335 9.01 -1.59 5.28
CA SER A 335 10.43 -1.78 4.98
C SER A 335 10.75 -2.08 3.51
N GLY A 336 9.75 -2.52 2.73
CA GLY A 336 9.85 -2.73 1.28
C GLY A 336 9.47 -1.50 0.46
N THR A 337 9.22 -0.35 1.11
CA THR A 337 8.81 0.88 0.43
C THR A 337 9.89 1.94 0.52
N VAL A 338 10.28 2.51 -0.63
CA VAL A 338 11.30 3.55 -0.70
C VAL A 338 10.90 4.64 -1.69
N GLN A 339 11.38 5.87 -1.44
CA GLN A 339 11.34 6.96 -2.41
C GLN A 339 12.75 7.19 -2.95
N PRO A 340 13.07 6.69 -4.17
CA PRO A 340 14.44 6.58 -4.65
C PRO A 340 15.03 7.91 -5.14
N SER A 341 14.22 8.98 -5.27
CA SER A 341 14.63 10.28 -5.84
C SER A 341 15.17 10.16 -7.27
N SER A 342 16.45 9.87 -7.47
CA SER A 342 17.09 9.67 -8.77
C SER A 342 17.81 8.33 -8.90
N ALA A 343 17.75 7.46 -7.88
CA ALA A 343 18.32 6.13 -7.96
C ALA A 343 17.60 5.28 -9.01
N THR A 344 18.38 4.58 -9.84
CA THR A 344 17.85 3.89 -11.01
C THR A 344 17.43 2.46 -10.75
N ASP A 345 17.97 1.85 -9.69
CA ASP A 345 17.79 0.44 -9.39
C ASP A 345 16.49 0.20 -8.61
N ILE A 346 15.94 -1.01 -8.73
CA ILE A 346 14.88 -1.53 -7.88
C ILE A 346 15.52 -2.54 -6.92
N PRO A 347 15.18 -2.53 -5.61
CA PRO A 347 15.66 -3.54 -4.67
C PRO A 347 15.22 -4.95 -5.08
N GLU A 348 16.06 -5.94 -4.78
CA GLU A 348 15.71 -7.36 -4.94
C GLU A 348 14.78 -7.84 -3.80
N PRO A 349 13.92 -8.84 -4.05
CA PRO A 349 13.59 -9.40 -5.36
C PRO A 349 12.60 -8.52 -6.13
N HIS A 350 12.62 -8.57 -7.47
CA HIS A 350 11.66 -7.85 -8.33
C HIS A 350 11.38 -8.60 -9.63
N ALA A 351 10.32 -8.22 -10.33
CA ALA A 351 10.06 -8.63 -11.70
C ALA A 351 10.56 -7.56 -12.68
N HIS A 352 10.89 -7.98 -13.90
CA HIS A 352 11.42 -7.10 -14.93
C HIS A 352 10.31 -6.40 -15.71
N ALA A 353 10.59 -5.17 -16.14
CA ALA A 353 9.72 -4.33 -16.96
C ALA A 353 10.35 -4.12 -18.33
N TYR A 354 9.52 -4.07 -19.36
CA TYR A 354 10.00 -3.99 -20.74
C TYR A 354 9.31 -2.86 -21.48
N TYR A 355 10.02 -2.34 -22.50
CA TYR A 355 9.47 -1.34 -23.40
C TYR A 355 9.76 -1.73 -24.86
N ARG A 356 8.76 -1.59 -25.72
CA ARG A 356 8.86 -1.88 -27.13
C ARG A 356 8.79 -0.58 -27.97
N TYR A 357 9.71 -0.44 -28.92
CA TYR A 357 9.72 0.66 -29.87
C TYR A 357 10.17 0.16 -31.25
N GLU A 358 10.00 0.99 -32.28
CA GLU A 358 10.48 0.69 -33.62
C GLU A 358 11.83 1.40 -33.86
N GLU A 359 12.78 0.68 -34.47
CA GLU A 359 14.05 1.21 -34.96
C GLU A 359 14.32 0.62 -36.34
N ASP A 360 14.51 1.47 -37.35
CA ASP A 360 14.69 1.08 -38.75
C ASP A 360 13.60 0.12 -39.29
N GLY A 361 12.34 0.35 -38.90
CA GLY A 361 11.18 -0.49 -39.30
C GLY A 361 11.15 -1.87 -38.65
N ARG A 362 11.90 -2.08 -37.55
CA ARG A 362 11.92 -3.33 -36.80
C ARG A 362 11.54 -3.10 -35.34
N PRO A 363 10.68 -3.93 -34.75
CA PRO A 363 10.38 -3.84 -33.34
C PRO A 363 11.60 -4.23 -32.50
N GLN A 364 11.92 -3.39 -31.50
CA GLN A 364 12.93 -3.62 -30.47
C GLN A 364 12.22 -3.72 -29.13
N THR A 365 12.61 -4.70 -28.30
CA THR A 365 12.15 -4.80 -26.92
C THR A 365 13.36 -4.69 -26.00
N VAL A 366 13.31 -3.76 -25.08
CA VAL A 366 14.41 -3.46 -24.14
C VAL A 366 13.92 -3.58 -22.70
N ASP A 367 14.76 -4.11 -21.82
CA ASP A 367 14.56 -4.08 -20.40
C ASP A 367 14.69 -2.64 -19.87
N VAL A 368 13.65 -2.15 -19.23
CA VAL A 368 13.56 -0.80 -18.65
C VAL A 368 13.33 -0.82 -17.14
N THR A 369 13.53 -1.95 -16.51
CA THR A 369 13.47 -2.10 -15.04
C THR A 369 14.30 -1.03 -14.35
N ARG A 370 15.49 -0.76 -14.90
CA ARG A 370 16.38 0.32 -14.47
C ARG A 370 16.12 1.59 -15.28
N HIS A 371 15.63 2.62 -14.61
CA HIS A 371 15.53 3.98 -15.15
C HIS A 371 15.47 5.00 -14.01
N ASN A 372 15.82 6.25 -14.30
CA ASN A 372 15.78 7.34 -13.33
C ASN A 372 14.34 7.85 -13.18
N PRO A 373 13.72 7.75 -12.00
CA PRO A 373 12.34 8.16 -11.80
C PRO A 373 12.16 9.66 -11.52
N SER A 374 13.25 10.45 -11.51
CA SER A 374 13.19 11.88 -11.17
C SER A 374 12.28 12.70 -12.09
N TRP A 375 12.04 12.22 -13.31
CA TRP A 375 11.15 12.87 -14.27
C TRP A 375 9.67 12.95 -13.81
N ILE A 376 9.24 12.05 -12.93
CA ILE A 376 7.88 12.04 -12.39
C ILE A 376 7.84 12.54 -10.94
N SER A 377 9.01 12.55 -10.24
CA SER A 377 9.15 13.02 -8.87
C SER A 377 8.08 12.40 -7.95
N SER A 378 7.64 13.10 -6.89
CA SER A 378 6.61 12.63 -5.95
C SER A 378 5.20 12.44 -6.53
N GLY A 379 5.06 12.56 -7.84
CA GLY A 379 3.87 12.14 -8.58
C GLY A 379 3.86 10.66 -8.92
N GLY A 380 5.02 9.93 -8.82
CA GLY A 380 5.08 8.54 -9.26
C GLY A 380 6.40 7.80 -9.06
N ASP A 381 7.33 8.34 -8.28
CA ASP A 381 8.70 7.84 -8.19
C ASP A 381 8.91 6.69 -7.20
N MET A 382 7.96 6.37 -6.32
CA MET A 382 8.16 5.37 -5.27
C MET A 382 8.22 3.93 -5.78
N ILE A 383 8.92 3.11 -5.02
CA ILE A 383 9.00 1.66 -5.14
C ILE A 383 8.35 1.07 -3.89
N SER A 384 7.57 -0.01 -4.04
CA SER A 384 6.91 -0.70 -2.93
C SER A 384 6.69 -2.18 -3.25
N THR A 385 6.05 -2.90 -2.33
CA THR A 385 5.61 -4.28 -2.48
C THR A 385 4.09 -4.38 -2.34
N SER A 386 3.46 -5.45 -2.83
CA SER A 386 2.04 -5.69 -2.62
C SER A 386 1.66 -5.73 -1.13
N ARG A 387 2.55 -6.23 -0.28
CA ARG A 387 2.39 -6.29 1.18
C ARG A 387 2.34 -4.89 1.80
N ASP A 388 3.32 -4.06 1.49
CA ASP A 388 3.42 -2.70 2.04
C ASP A 388 2.26 -1.83 1.56
N LEU A 389 1.85 -1.96 0.28
CA LEU A 389 0.67 -1.28 -0.24
C LEU A 389 -0.61 -1.68 0.50
N ALA A 390 -0.80 -2.99 0.77
CA ALA A 390 -1.95 -3.47 1.53
C ALA A 390 -1.95 -2.93 2.97
N THR A 391 -0.79 -2.93 3.64
CA THR A 391 -0.61 -2.37 4.98
C THR A 391 -0.92 -0.88 5.00
N PHE A 392 -0.41 -0.14 4.03
CA PHE A 392 -0.61 1.31 3.91
C PHE A 392 -2.08 1.66 3.70
N ILE A 393 -2.73 1.07 2.69
CA ILE A 393 -4.11 1.44 2.35
C ILE A 393 -5.10 1.01 3.43
N SER A 394 -4.90 -0.14 4.07
CA SER A 394 -5.68 -0.57 5.23
C SER A 394 -5.52 0.40 6.41
N ALA A 395 -4.27 0.86 6.67
CA ALA A 395 -4.01 1.82 7.74
C ALA A 395 -4.63 3.19 7.46
N LEU A 396 -4.60 3.62 6.20
CA LEU A 396 -5.19 4.89 5.78
C LEU A 396 -6.71 4.85 5.92
N ALA A 397 -7.35 3.90 5.26
CA ALA A 397 -8.80 3.74 5.26
C ALA A 397 -9.36 3.47 6.66
N GLY A 398 -8.67 2.65 7.46
CA GLY A 398 -9.01 2.34 8.85
C GLY A 398 -8.71 3.47 9.86
N GLY A 399 -8.34 4.68 9.41
CA GLY A 399 -8.16 5.86 10.27
C GLY A 399 -6.92 5.84 11.16
N ARG A 400 -5.93 5.01 10.87
CA ARG A 400 -4.69 4.91 11.69
C ARG A 400 -3.62 5.93 11.32
N LEU A 401 -3.75 6.62 10.17
CA LEU A 401 -2.75 7.55 9.66
C LEU A 401 -3.12 9.02 9.84
N LEU A 402 -4.40 9.35 9.74
CA LEU A 402 -4.89 10.72 9.79
C LEU A 402 -5.97 10.88 10.88
N PRO A 403 -6.14 12.08 11.46
CA PRO A 403 -7.32 12.44 12.21
C PRO A 403 -8.59 12.22 11.38
N ALA A 404 -9.70 11.87 12.05
CA ALA A 404 -10.94 11.47 11.37
C ALA A 404 -11.53 12.54 10.45
N ASP A 405 -11.41 13.81 10.82
CA ASP A 405 -11.83 14.95 10.02
C ASP A 405 -11.00 15.11 8.74
N LEU A 406 -9.68 14.98 8.83
CA LEU A 406 -8.80 15.03 7.66
C LEU A 406 -8.92 13.80 6.76
N LEU A 407 -9.18 12.62 7.33
CA LEU A 407 -9.49 11.45 6.52
C LEU A 407 -10.80 11.62 5.76
N ALA A 408 -11.83 12.19 6.40
CA ALA A 408 -13.10 12.50 5.75
C ALA A 408 -12.90 13.51 4.60
N GLU A 409 -12.10 14.58 4.83
CA GLU A 409 -11.72 15.52 3.78
C GLU A 409 -10.98 14.82 2.62
N MET A 410 -10.02 13.95 2.93
CA MET A 410 -9.26 13.20 1.93
C MET A 410 -10.16 12.33 1.05
N CYS A 411 -11.17 11.70 1.66
CA CYS A 411 -12.11 10.80 0.98
C CYS A 411 -13.37 11.52 0.44
N THR A 412 -13.45 12.85 0.52
CA THR A 412 -14.53 13.63 -0.10
C THR A 412 -14.14 13.95 -1.55
N PRO A 413 -14.76 13.29 -2.55
CA PRO A 413 -14.34 13.46 -3.91
C PRO A 413 -14.86 14.76 -4.52
N GLU A 414 -14.09 15.32 -5.43
CA GLU A 414 -14.57 16.32 -6.38
C GLU A 414 -15.62 15.66 -7.31
N SER A 415 -16.66 16.42 -7.64
CA SER A 415 -17.88 15.87 -8.24
C SER A 415 -17.72 15.31 -9.66
N LYS A 416 -16.73 15.77 -10.44
CA LYS A 416 -16.55 15.39 -11.84
C LYS A 416 -15.75 14.09 -12.00
N ALA A 417 -14.71 13.90 -11.19
CA ALA A 417 -13.75 12.82 -11.37
C ALA A 417 -13.81 11.74 -10.28
N GLY A 418 -14.54 11.98 -9.19
CA GLY A 418 -14.51 11.06 -8.05
C GLY A 418 -13.17 11.07 -7.31
N TYR A 419 -12.35 12.14 -7.46
CA TYR A 419 -11.02 12.26 -6.89
C TYR A 419 -11.02 13.15 -5.66
N GLY A 420 -10.58 12.61 -4.53
CA GLY A 420 -10.38 13.33 -3.28
C GLY A 420 -8.98 13.94 -3.17
N LEU A 421 -8.41 13.98 -1.98
CA LEU A 421 -7.06 14.51 -1.77
C LEU A 421 -6.02 13.38 -1.93
N GLY A 422 -5.69 13.03 -3.18
CA GLY A 422 -4.71 11.98 -3.48
C GLY A 422 -5.27 10.55 -3.50
N VAL A 423 -6.58 10.40 -3.58
CA VAL A 423 -7.27 9.11 -3.73
C VAL A 423 -8.47 9.25 -4.64
N PHE A 424 -8.81 8.18 -5.35
CA PHE A 424 -10.14 8.03 -5.96
C PHE A 424 -11.09 7.39 -4.94
N VAL A 425 -12.35 7.81 -4.96
CA VAL A 425 -13.46 7.16 -4.25
C VAL A 425 -14.44 6.68 -5.30
N GLN A 426 -14.52 5.38 -5.48
CA GLN A 426 -15.24 4.77 -6.60
C GLN A 426 -16.32 3.82 -6.12
N PRO A 427 -17.53 3.83 -6.74
CA PRO A 427 -18.53 2.81 -6.49
C PRO A 427 -18.06 1.45 -7.02
N VAL A 428 -18.47 0.37 -6.36
CA VAL A 428 -18.18 -1.00 -6.79
C VAL A 428 -19.44 -1.75 -7.17
N PRO A 429 -19.34 -2.74 -8.09
CA PRO A 429 -20.48 -3.64 -8.38
C PRO A 429 -21.01 -4.27 -7.10
N GLY A 430 -22.33 -4.35 -6.93
CA GLY A 430 -22.93 -4.89 -5.71
C GLY A 430 -23.21 -3.86 -4.62
N GLY A 431 -22.78 -2.61 -4.80
CA GLY A 431 -22.99 -1.49 -3.86
C GLY A 431 -21.80 -1.25 -2.94
N GLY A 432 -21.76 -0.06 -2.35
CA GLY A 432 -20.63 0.42 -1.57
C GLY A 432 -19.60 1.19 -2.41
N THR A 433 -18.51 1.57 -1.77
CA THR A 433 -17.41 2.32 -2.38
C THR A 433 -16.06 1.73 -1.97
N VAL A 434 -15.04 2.00 -2.79
CA VAL A 434 -13.63 1.72 -2.46
C VAL A 434 -12.82 2.99 -2.53
N ILE A 435 -11.79 3.05 -1.70
CA ILE A 435 -10.73 4.05 -1.77
C ILE A 435 -9.58 3.42 -2.56
N THR A 436 -9.09 4.12 -3.56
CA THR A 436 -8.10 3.54 -4.47
C THR A 436 -7.15 4.57 -5.04
N HIS A 437 -6.01 4.14 -5.45
CA HIS A 437 -5.17 4.73 -6.49
C HIS A 437 -4.47 3.62 -7.25
N ASN A 438 -4.36 3.78 -8.56
CA ASN A 438 -3.56 2.89 -9.41
C ASN A 438 -2.36 3.65 -9.95
N GLY A 439 -1.33 2.95 -10.29
CA GLY A 439 -0.14 3.58 -10.87
C GLY A 439 0.54 2.70 -11.89
N GLY A 440 1.16 3.34 -12.87
CA GLY A 440 1.96 2.69 -13.89
C GLY A 440 3.25 3.45 -14.14
N MET A 441 4.29 2.74 -14.50
CA MET A 441 5.62 3.27 -14.81
C MET A 441 6.33 2.30 -15.75
N ALA A 442 6.39 2.63 -17.04
CA ALA A 442 7.22 1.95 -18.03
C ALA A 442 7.30 0.41 -17.85
N GLY A 443 6.23 -0.31 -18.16
CA GLY A 443 6.19 -1.77 -18.05
C GLY A 443 5.93 -2.32 -16.64
N HIS A 444 5.80 -1.47 -15.63
CA HIS A 444 5.27 -1.83 -14.31
C HIS A 444 3.92 -1.16 -14.04
N ALA A 445 3.06 -1.84 -13.31
CA ALA A 445 1.86 -1.23 -12.73
C ALA A 445 1.58 -1.78 -11.34
N ALA A 446 0.87 -1.00 -10.54
CA ALA A 446 0.41 -1.41 -9.21
C ALA A 446 -1.03 -0.95 -8.97
N LEU A 447 -1.82 -1.85 -8.41
CA LEU A 447 -3.19 -1.61 -7.97
C LEU A 447 -3.23 -1.53 -6.44
N MET A 448 -4.01 -0.59 -5.91
CA MET A 448 -4.18 -0.42 -4.47
C MET A 448 -5.62 0.00 -4.17
N TYR A 449 -6.40 -0.90 -3.57
CA TYR A 449 -7.81 -0.74 -3.26
C TYR A 449 -8.11 -1.11 -1.81
N SER A 450 -9.04 -0.42 -1.18
CA SER A 450 -9.56 -0.76 0.14
C SER A 450 -11.03 -0.38 0.29
N THR A 451 -11.76 -1.15 1.10
CA THR A 451 -13.04 -0.67 1.67
C THR A 451 -12.79 0.53 2.58
N PRO A 452 -13.80 1.43 2.80
CA PRO A 452 -13.62 2.63 3.63
C PRO A 452 -13.23 2.37 5.08
N ASP A 453 -13.48 1.17 5.60
CA ASP A 453 -13.09 0.76 6.95
C ASP A 453 -11.69 0.11 7.02
N GLY A 454 -11.04 -0.09 5.87
CA GLY A 454 -9.75 -0.76 5.78
C GLY A 454 -9.80 -2.29 5.97
N GLY A 455 -11.00 -2.87 6.06
CA GLY A 455 -11.21 -4.30 6.36
C GLY A 455 -10.93 -5.22 5.19
N THR A 456 -11.24 -4.80 3.97
CA THR A 456 -10.90 -5.54 2.75
C THR A 456 -9.93 -4.74 1.90
N THR A 457 -8.81 -5.36 1.51
CA THR A 457 -7.84 -4.74 0.60
C THR A 457 -7.52 -5.64 -0.58
N LEU A 458 -7.29 -5.03 -1.73
CA LEU A 458 -6.73 -5.65 -2.93
C LEU A 458 -5.52 -4.85 -3.36
N THR A 459 -4.37 -5.52 -3.44
CA THR A 459 -3.17 -4.97 -4.05
C THR A 459 -2.61 -5.93 -5.06
N ALA A 460 -2.21 -5.42 -6.22
CA ALA A 460 -1.59 -6.22 -7.26
C ALA A 460 -0.40 -5.49 -7.85
N THR A 461 0.60 -6.25 -8.28
CA THR A 461 1.71 -5.74 -9.08
C THR A 461 1.72 -6.46 -10.42
N LEU A 462 1.94 -5.71 -11.48
CA LEU A 462 1.92 -6.20 -12.85
C LEU A 462 3.21 -5.79 -13.55
N ASN A 463 3.77 -6.71 -14.32
CA ASN A 463 4.87 -6.41 -15.23
C ASN A 463 4.50 -6.81 -16.65
N TYR A 464 4.89 -5.99 -17.61
CA TYR A 464 4.47 -6.16 -19.01
C TYR A 464 5.46 -5.48 -19.97
N VAL A 465 5.21 -5.67 -21.25
CA VAL A 465 5.89 -4.94 -22.34
C VAL A 465 5.04 -3.71 -22.68
N ASP A 466 5.52 -2.53 -22.31
CA ASP A 466 4.89 -1.25 -22.62
C ASP A 466 5.31 -0.74 -24.01
N ASP A 467 4.58 0.23 -24.56
CA ASP A 467 4.91 0.91 -25.81
C ASP A 467 4.24 2.30 -25.91
N ALA A 468 4.67 3.10 -26.89
CA ALA A 468 4.14 4.44 -27.10
C ALA A 468 2.64 4.50 -27.41
N ALA A 469 2.05 3.39 -27.91
CA ALA A 469 0.64 3.28 -28.19
C ALA A 469 -0.19 2.86 -26.97
N MET A 470 0.48 2.57 -25.83
CA MET A 470 -0.17 1.99 -24.63
C MET A 470 -1.01 0.75 -24.98
N SER A 471 -0.47 -0.14 -25.84
CA SER A 471 -1.21 -1.27 -26.38
C SER A 471 -1.77 -2.23 -25.32
N MET A 472 -1.18 -2.25 -24.13
CA MET A 472 -1.64 -3.02 -22.98
C MET A 472 -2.75 -2.32 -22.15
N GLY A 473 -3.12 -1.08 -22.49
CA GLY A 473 -4.08 -0.29 -21.70
C GLY A 473 -5.45 -0.97 -21.56
N ALA A 474 -5.98 -1.55 -22.61
CA ALA A 474 -7.27 -2.27 -22.57
C ALA A 474 -7.20 -3.53 -21.70
N ALA A 475 -6.15 -4.34 -21.84
CA ALA A 475 -5.93 -5.54 -21.03
C ALA A 475 -5.75 -5.18 -19.54
N PHE A 476 -5.02 -4.11 -19.24
CA PHE A 476 -4.87 -3.60 -17.88
C PHE A 476 -6.20 -3.15 -17.28
N GLN A 477 -7.02 -2.42 -18.05
CA GLN A 477 -8.32 -1.97 -17.59
C GLN A 477 -9.26 -3.14 -17.33
N GLU A 478 -9.33 -4.12 -18.22
CA GLU A 478 -10.15 -5.32 -18.04
C GLU A 478 -9.69 -6.14 -16.83
N ALA A 479 -8.38 -6.35 -16.67
CA ALA A 479 -7.79 -7.02 -15.50
C ALA A 479 -8.20 -6.34 -14.20
N THR A 480 -8.08 -5.02 -14.16
CA THR A 480 -8.46 -4.23 -12.97
C THR A 480 -9.94 -4.38 -12.64
N GLN A 481 -10.82 -4.24 -13.64
CA GLN A 481 -12.27 -4.38 -13.45
C GLN A 481 -12.66 -5.76 -12.93
N ARG A 482 -12.06 -6.83 -13.44
CA ARG A 482 -12.32 -8.21 -13.02
C ARG A 482 -11.87 -8.45 -11.59
N LEU A 483 -10.67 -8.00 -11.22
CA LEU A 483 -10.16 -8.14 -9.86
C LEU A 483 -11.04 -7.38 -8.85
N VAL A 484 -11.43 -6.15 -9.17
CA VAL A 484 -12.30 -5.33 -8.32
C VAL A 484 -13.69 -5.98 -8.18
N ALA A 485 -14.26 -6.48 -9.27
CA ALA A 485 -15.56 -7.15 -9.23
C ALA A 485 -15.54 -8.43 -8.40
N GLU A 486 -14.47 -9.25 -8.50
CA GLU A 486 -14.33 -10.48 -7.71
C GLU A 486 -14.17 -10.20 -6.22
N VAL A 487 -13.32 -9.23 -5.85
CA VAL A 487 -12.99 -8.98 -4.44
C VAL A 487 -14.05 -8.15 -3.74
N PHE A 488 -14.65 -7.16 -4.41
CA PHE A 488 -15.57 -6.20 -3.78
C PHE A 488 -17.01 -6.33 -4.26
N GLY A 489 -17.26 -7.07 -5.37
CA GLY A 489 -18.60 -7.20 -5.95
C GLY A 489 -19.50 -8.22 -5.26
N ASN A 490 -18.94 -9.24 -4.59
CA ASN A 490 -19.69 -10.35 -3.98
C ASN A 490 -19.93 -10.19 -2.47
N GLY A 491 -19.53 -9.08 -1.87
CA GLY A 491 -19.36 -8.91 -0.43
C GLY A 491 -20.43 -8.15 0.35
N GLN A 492 -21.68 -7.93 -0.17
CA GLN A 492 -22.75 -7.35 0.64
C GLN A 492 -24.14 -7.91 0.31
N ALA A 493 -24.28 -9.23 0.27
CA ALA A 493 -25.54 -9.85 0.59
C ALA A 493 -25.62 -10.05 2.11
N GLY A 494 -25.75 -8.93 2.84
CA GLY A 494 -26.20 -8.98 4.23
C GLY A 494 -27.56 -9.68 4.31
N PRO A 495 -27.89 -10.40 5.39
CA PRO A 495 -29.14 -11.10 5.49
C PRO A 495 -30.30 -10.11 5.29
N ALA A 496 -31.15 -10.39 4.30
CA ALA A 496 -32.40 -9.68 4.12
C ALA A 496 -33.15 -9.70 5.44
N ARG A 497 -33.52 -8.54 5.96
CA ARG A 497 -34.40 -8.38 7.13
C ARG A 497 -35.79 -8.81 6.78
#